data_cbf05c96cd19708db1142ba1e3cb3282
#
_entry.id   cbf05c96cd19708db1142ba1e3cb3282
#
_cell.length_a   1.000
_cell.length_b   1.000
_cell.length_c   1.000
_cell.angle_alpha   90.00
_cell.angle_beta   90.00
_cell.angle_gamma   90.00
#
_symmetry.space_group_name_H-M   'P 1'
#
loop_
_entity.id
_entity.type
_entity.pdbx_description
1 polymer ?
#
loop_
_entity_poly.entity_id
_entity_poly.type
_entity_poly.pdbx_seq_one_letter_code
_entity_poly.pdbx_strand_id
1 'polypeptide(L)'
;HIEGGSLENAINEGVREGYRDGYLRKSVVDDPIIRQNTKDNTPAVIHYDIVPGDGFRISIAPKGFGSENMSRIFMLKPADGIEGIKNAVLQSVKDAGPNACPPMVIGVGIGGTFEKCAILA
;
A
#
# COMPACT_ATOMS: atom_id res chain seq x y z
N HIS A 1 -16.89 8.51 -18.19
CA HIS A 1 -16.08 8.45 -19.40
C HIS A 1 -14.84 9.30 -19.21
N ILE A 2 -13.65 8.70 -19.34
CA ILE A 2 -12.36 9.40 -19.20
C ILE A 2 -11.75 9.49 -20.60
N GLU A 3 -11.43 10.69 -21.04
CA GLU A 3 -10.83 10.98 -22.34
C GLU A 3 -9.48 11.69 -22.15
N GLY A 4 -8.65 11.69 -23.18
CA GLY A 4 -7.41 12.47 -23.21
C GLY A 4 -6.13 11.66 -23.03
N GLY A 5 -6.22 10.32 -23.08
CA GLY A 5 -5.04 9.45 -23.07
C GLY A 5 -5.03 8.40 -21.94
N SER A 6 -3.83 7.97 -21.56
CA SER A 6 -3.66 6.95 -20.52
C SER A 6 -3.83 7.56 -19.12
N LEU A 7 -4.80 7.06 -18.36
CA LEU A 7 -5.01 7.44 -16.96
C LEU A 7 -3.76 7.14 -16.11
N GLU A 8 -3.13 6.00 -16.33
CA GLU A 8 -1.92 5.60 -15.62
C GLU A 8 -0.76 6.60 -15.85
N ASN A 9 -0.56 7.01 -17.11
CA ASN A 9 0.47 7.99 -17.42
C ASN A 9 0.18 9.35 -16.76
N ALA A 10 -1.08 9.79 -16.76
CA ALA A 10 -1.47 11.03 -16.11
C ALA A 10 -1.25 10.99 -14.60
N ILE A 11 -1.57 9.86 -13.95
CA ILE A 11 -1.31 9.66 -12.52
C ILE A 11 0.21 9.69 -12.24
N ASN A 12 1.00 8.97 -13.01
CA ASN A 12 2.45 8.95 -12.84
C ASN A 12 3.08 10.33 -13.06
N GLU A 13 2.58 11.12 -14.02
CA GLU A 13 3.04 12.50 -14.20
C GLU A 13 2.71 13.36 -12.97
N GLY A 14 1.46 13.29 -12.48
CA GLY A 14 1.07 13.99 -11.25
C GLY A 14 1.90 13.58 -10.03
N VAL A 15 2.24 12.30 -9.88
CA VAL A 15 3.14 11.81 -8.82
C VAL A 15 4.51 12.41 -8.96
N ARG A 16 5.10 12.39 -10.15
CA ARG A 16 6.43 12.96 -10.44
C ARG A 16 6.50 14.44 -10.08
N GLU A 17 5.51 15.21 -10.52
CA GLU A 17 5.40 16.63 -10.21
C GLU A 17 5.20 16.88 -8.72
N GLY A 18 4.26 16.18 -8.09
CA GLY A 18 3.96 16.35 -6.67
C GLY A 18 5.16 16.00 -5.77
N TYR A 19 5.92 14.95 -6.08
CA TYR A 19 7.13 14.60 -5.33
C TYR A 19 8.29 15.57 -5.56
N ARG A 20 8.37 16.18 -6.75
CA ARG A 20 9.35 17.23 -7.04
C ARG A 20 9.01 18.51 -6.29
N ASP A 21 7.80 19.00 -6.46
CA ASP A 21 7.36 20.31 -5.98
C ASP A 21 7.11 20.33 -4.47
N GLY A 22 6.68 19.17 -3.91
CA GLY A 22 6.54 18.98 -2.47
C GLY A 22 7.83 18.62 -1.75
N TYR A 23 8.96 18.53 -2.43
CA TYR A 23 10.25 18.11 -1.86
C TYR A 23 10.18 16.77 -1.11
N LEU A 24 9.31 15.88 -1.56
CA LEU A 24 9.10 14.58 -0.92
C LEU A 24 10.24 13.61 -1.24
N ARG A 25 10.48 12.68 -0.29
CA ARG A 25 11.49 11.65 -0.47
C ARG A 25 11.08 10.67 -1.56
N LYS A 26 11.93 10.50 -2.57
CA LYS A 26 11.74 9.59 -3.69
C LYS A 26 12.42 8.26 -3.38
N SER A 27 11.64 7.19 -3.16
CA SER A 27 12.14 5.89 -2.71
C SER A 27 11.89 4.74 -3.68
N VAL A 28 11.18 4.96 -4.78
CA VAL A 28 10.90 3.93 -5.77
C VAL A 28 12.17 3.50 -6.48
N VAL A 29 12.33 2.19 -6.65
CA VAL A 29 13.42 1.57 -7.40
C VAL A 29 12.84 0.86 -8.63
N ASP A 30 13.60 0.83 -9.71
CA ASP A 30 13.22 0.19 -10.97
C ASP A 30 13.26 -1.34 -10.91
N ASP A 31 14.11 -1.88 -10.05
CA ASP A 31 14.28 -3.31 -9.87
C ASP A 31 14.49 -3.63 -8.38
N PRO A 32 13.81 -4.64 -7.83
CA PRO A 32 13.88 -4.95 -6.40
C PRO A 32 15.22 -5.53 -5.94
N ILE A 33 16.05 -6.03 -6.87
CA ILE A 33 17.35 -6.65 -6.57
C ILE A 33 18.47 -5.66 -6.81
N ILE A 34 18.52 -5.05 -7.98
CA ILE A 34 19.53 -4.04 -8.35
C ILE A 34 19.31 -2.74 -7.62
N ARG A 35 18.04 -2.40 -7.36
CA ARG A 35 17.59 -1.27 -6.53
C ARG A 35 18.07 0.11 -7.00
N GLN A 36 18.15 0.30 -8.30
CA GLN A 36 18.42 1.62 -8.86
C GLN A 36 17.20 2.53 -8.67
N ASN A 37 17.39 3.67 -8.01
CA ASN A 37 16.32 4.61 -7.75
C ASN A 37 15.84 5.30 -9.03
N THR A 38 14.52 5.40 -9.23
CA THR A 38 13.91 6.03 -10.41
C THR A 38 14.03 7.55 -10.42
N LYS A 39 14.36 8.16 -9.26
CA LYS A 39 14.58 9.59 -9.02
C LYS A 39 13.35 10.49 -9.08
N ASP A 40 12.22 9.97 -9.52
CA ASP A 40 10.96 10.71 -9.66
C ASP A 40 9.80 10.09 -8.87
N ASN A 41 10.07 8.98 -8.17
CA ASN A 41 9.13 8.20 -7.38
C ASN A 41 8.00 7.55 -8.20
N THR A 42 8.27 7.24 -9.47
CA THR A 42 7.37 6.48 -10.34
C THR A 42 7.97 5.11 -10.69
N PRO A 43 7.17 4.12 -11.07
CA PRO A 43 5.71 4.19 -11.18
C PRO A 43 5.03 4.20 -9.80
N ALA A 44 3.85 4.84 -9.73
CA ALA A 44 2.97 4.72 -8.58
C ALA A 44 2.35 3.32 -8.50
N VAL A 45 2.06 2.85 -7.28
CA VAL A 45 1.19 1.68 -7.11
C VAL A 45 -0.26 2.15 -7.25
N ILE A 46 -0.97 1.64 -8.26
CA ILE A 46 -2.31 2.10 -8.61
C ILE A 46 -3.29 0.94 -8.46
N HIS A 47 -4.32 1.15 -7.65
CA HIS A 47 -5.46 0.25 -7.52
C HIS A 47 -6.69 0.89 -8.16
N TYR A 48 -7.49 0.09 -8.86
CA TYR A 48 -8.71 0.53 -9.52
C TYR A 48 -9.92 -0.18 -8.94
N ASP A 49 -10.91 0.60 -8.53
CA ASP A 49 -12.23 0.12 -8.19
C ASP A 49 -13.26 0.69 -9.16
N ILE A 50 -14.11 -0.18 -9.69
CA ILE A 50 -15.21 0.22 -10.55
C ILE A 50 -16.49 0.13 -9.73
N VAL A 51 -17.15 1.27 -9.55
CA VAL A 51 -18.38 1.38 -8.77
C VAL A 51 -19.53 1.89 -9.64
N PRO A 52 -20.80 1.60 -9.30
CA PRO A 52 -21.93 2.17 -10.00
C PRO A 52 -21.98 3.70 -9.90
N GLY A 53 -22.39 4.36 -10.99
CA GLY A 53 -22.51 5.82 -11.07
C GLY A 53 -21.58 6.43 -12.11
N ASP A 54 -21.51 7.74 -12.12
CA ASP A 54 -20.72 8.57 -13.05
C ASP A 54 -19.59 9.34 -12.35
N GLY A 55 -19.42 9.11 -11.05
CA GLY A 55 -18.39 9.77 -10.26
C GLY A 55 -16.98 9.25 -10.55
N PHE A 56 -16.01 10.15 -10.46
CA PHE A 56 -14.58 9.83 -10.52
C PHE A 56 -13.91 10.31 -9.24
N ARG A 57 -13.23 9.41 -8.55
CA ARG A 57 -12.51 9.72 -7.30
C ARG A 57 -11.09 9.19 -7.36
N ILE A 58 -10.15 10.00 -6.92
CA ILE A 58 -8.76 9.58 -6.70
C ILE A 58 -8.46 9.76 -5.22
N SER A 59 -7.92 8.71 -4.59
CA SER A 59 -7.33 8.78 -3.25
C SER A 59 -5.82 8.62 -3.38
N ILE A 60 -5.07 9.51 -2.74
CA ILE A 60 -3.60 9.52 -2.82
C ILE A 60 -3.04 9.33 -1.42
N ALA A 61 -2.14 8.38 -1.26
CA ALA A 61 -1.43 8.12 -0.02
C ALA A 61 0.08 8.18 -0.27
N PRO A 62 0.75 9.30 0.04
CA PRO A 62 2.20 9.36 0.06
C PRO A 62 2.72 8.47 1.19
N LYS A 63 3.29 7.31 0.86
CA LYS A 63 3.61 6.27 1.83
C LYS A 63 5.06 5.82 1.69
N GLY A 64 5.76 5.74 2.82
CA GLY A 64 7.10 5.16 2.88
C GLY A 64 7.04 3.63 2.95
N PHE A 65 7.85 2.94 2.17
CA PHE A 65 7.91 1.47 2.17
C PHE A 65 8.35 0.88 3.52
N GLY A 66 9.09 1.62 4.32
CA GLY A 66 9.50 1.19 5.66
C GLY A 66 8.33 0.94 6.63
N SER A 67 7.17 1.58 6.40
CA SER A 67 5.97 1.34 7.19
C SER A 67 5.31 -0.02 6.92
N GLU A 68 5.66 -0.69 5.83
CA GLU A 68 5.13 -2.01 5.45
C GLU A 68 6.11 -3.16 5.67
N ASN A 69 7.36 -2.88 6.02
CA ASN A 69 8.41 -3.89 6.13
C ASN A 69 8.13 -4.99 7.16
N MET A 70 7.22 -4.74 8.11
CA MET A 70 6.80 -5.68 9.13
C MET A 70 5.38 -6.20 8.93
N SER A 71 4.74 -5.92 7.78
CA SER A 71 3.42 -6.48 7.42
C SER A 71 3.49 -7.99 7.29
N ARG A 72 2.40 -8.68 7.70
CA ARG A 72 2.33 -10.14 7.72
C ARG A 72 0.98 -10.64 7.25
N ILE A 73 0.96 -11.84 6.69
CA ILE A 73 -0.25 -12.57 6.38
C ILE A 73 -0.26 -13.88 7.18
N PHE A 74 -1.41 -14.19 7.76
CA PHE A 74 -1.65 -15.41 8.53
C PHE A 74 -2.75 -16.24 7.88
N MET A 75 -2.48 -17.51 7.66
CA MET A 75 -3.47 -18.48 7.19
C MET A 75 -4.08 -19.18 8.41
N LEU A 76 -5.12 -18.57 9.00
CA LEU A 76 -5.80 -19.09 10.16
C LEU A 76 -6.80 -20.17 9.76
N LYS A 77 -7.04 -21.13 10.68
CA LYS A 77 -8.10 -22.14 10.54
C LYS A 77 -9.42 -21.57 11.06
N PRO A 78 -10.57 -22.00 10.55
CA PRO A 78 -11.87 -21.59 11.08
C PRO A 78 -12.03 -21.81 12.60
N ALA A 79 -11.40 -22.86 13.14
CA ALA A 79 -11.40 -23.18 14.56
C ALA A 79 -10.64 -22.17 15.44
N ASP A 80 -9.72 -21.39 14.87
CA ASP A 80 -8.96 -20.38 15.62
C ASP A 80 -9.85 -19.17 16.00
N GLY A 81 -10.92 -18.95 15.25
CA GLY A 81 -11.94 -17.96 15.54
C GLY A 81 -11.39 -16.54 15.78
N ILE A 82 -12.15 -15.74 16.52
CA ILE A 82 -11.79 -14.35 16.83
C ILE A 82 -10.49 -14.27 17.64
N GLU A 83 -10.27 -15.20 18.54
CA GLU A 83 -9.06 -15.22 19.38
C GLU A 83 -7.80 -15.47 18.53
N GLY A 84 -7.87 -16.32 17.51
CA GLY A 84 -6.78 -16.49 16.55
C GLY A 84 -6.45 -15.20 15.82
N ILE A 85 -7.45 -14.44 15.37
CA ILE A 85 -7.27 -13.14 14.74
C ILE A 85 -6.59 -12.15 15.68
N LYS A 86 -7.10 -12.00 16.92
CA LYS A 86 -6.50 -11.12 17.93
C LYS A 86 -5.04 -11.48 18.20
N ASN A 87 -4.76 -12.78 18.35
CA ASN A 87 -3.39 -13.24 18.58
C ASN A 87 -2.47 -12.94 17.40
N ALA A 88 -2.92 -13.09 16.17
CA ALA A 88 -2.16 -12.77 14.98
C ALA A 88 -1.81 -11.26 14.92
N VAL A 89 -2.76 -10.39 15.23
CA VAL A 89 -2.54 -8.94 15.31
C VAL A 89 -1.53 -8.61 16.42
N LEU A 90 -1.72 -9.12 17.62
CA LEU A 90 -0.80 -8.90 18.75
C LEU A 90 0.61 -9.41 18.46
N GLN A 91 0.71 -10.57 17.81
CA GLN A 91 2.00 -11.14 17.42
C GLN A 91 2.70 -10.25 16.40
N SER A 92 1.98 -9.76 15.36
CA SER A 92 2.53 -8.86 14.37
C SER A 92 3.10 -7.59 15.00
N VAL A 93 2.35 -6.98 15.92
CA VAL A 93 2.79 -5.76 16.61
C VAL A 93 4.01 -6.00 17.49
N LYS A 94 4.04 -7.11 18.24
CA LYS A 94 5.19 -7.46 19.07
C LYS A 94 6.44 -7.69 18.24
N ASP A 95 6.31 -8.42 17.13
CA ASP A 95 7.43 -8.73 16.25
C ASP A 95 7.93 -7.51 15.47
N ALA A 96 7.01 -6.59 15.15
CA ALA A 96 7.38 -5.35 14.49
C ALA A 96 8.28 -4.47 15.37
N GLY A 97 7.92 -4.30 16.62
CA GLY A 97 8.68 -3.45 17.54
C GLY A 97 9.01 -2.09 16.92
N PRO A 98 10.26 -1.62 17.03
CA PRO A 98 10.68 -0.35 16.47
C PRO A 98 10.84 -0.36 14.94
N ASN A 99 10.86 -1.54 14.30
CA ASN A 99 11.16 -1.67 12.87
C ASN A 99 10.05 -1.14 11.96
N ALA A 100 8.84 -0.97 12.45
CA ALA A 100 7.72 -0.38 11.72
C ALA A 100 7.65 1.16 11.80
N CYS A 101 8.71 1.81 12.27
CA CYS A 101 8.81 3.27 12.39
C CYS A 101 7.66 3.88 13.20
N PRO A 102 7.51 3.60 14.51
CA PRO A 102 6.42 4.12 15.33
C PRO A 102 6.40 5.67 15.37
N PRO A 103 5.21 6.29 15.57
CA PRO A 103 3.94 5.67 15.92
C PRO A 103 3.30 4.90 14.75
N MET A 104 2.71 3.73 15.04
CA MET A 104 2.14 2.84 14.02
C MET A 104 0.63 3.03 13.88
N VAL A 105 0.16 2.94 12.64
CA VAL A 105 -1.24 2.66 12.30
C VAL A 105 -1.31 1.23 11.79
N ILE A 106 -2.21 0.43 12.35
CA ILE A 106 -2.33 -0.98 12.02
C ILE A 106 -3.57 -1.19 11.16
N GLY A 107 -3.36 -1.57 9.90
CA GLY A 107 -4.42 -2.06 9.03
C GLY A 107 -4.62 -3.57 9.24
N VAL A 108 -5.87 -4.01 9.25
CA VAL A 108 -6.24 -5.43 9.43
C VAL A 108 -7.24 -5.83 8.36
N GLY A 109 -6.83 -6.62 7.42
CA GLY A 109 -7.68 -7.26 6.42
C GLY A 109 -8.05 -8.68 6.84
N ILE A 110 -9.33 -9.05 6.75
CA ILE A 110 -9.83 -10.35 7.15
C ILE A 110 -10.67 -10.95 6.04
N GLY A 111 -10.31 -12.14 5.61
CA GLY A 111 -11.04 -12.89 4.59
C GLY A 111 -10.74 -12.43 3.15
N GLY A 112 -11.49 -12.98 2.20
CA GLY A 112 -11.21 -12.83 0.77
C GLY A 112 -10.13 -13.79 0.29
N THR A 113 -9.52 -13.46 -0.85
CA THR A 113 -8.34 -14.16 -1.35
C THR A 113 -7.07 -13.61 -0.69
N PHE A 114 -5.93 -14.24 -0.94
CA PHE A 114 -4.64 -13.87 -0.35
C PHE A 114 -4.29 -12.40 -0.62
N GLU A 115 -4.39 -11.96 -1.87
CA GLU A 115 -4.14 -10.58 -2.28
C GLU A 115 -5.23 -9.62 -1.79
N LYS A 116 -6.50 -10.06 -1.79
CA LYS A 116 -7.61 -9.23 -1.33
C LYS A 116 -7.49 -8.89 0.15
N CYS A 117 -7.08 -9.86 0.97
CA CYS A 117 -6.84 -9.66 2.38
C CYS A 117 -5.77 -8.56 2.62
N ALA A 118 -4.68 -8.60 1.86
CA ALA A 118 -3.62 -7.59 1.96
C ALA A 118 -4.08 -6.19 1.50
N ILE A 119 -4.90 -6.12 0.44
CA ILE A 119 -5.47 -4.84 -0.04
C ILE A 119 -6.45 -4.25 0.98
N LEU A 120 -7.20 -5.10 1.70
CA LEU A 120 -8.14 -4.64 2.72
C LEU A 120 -7.43 -4.07 3.97
N ALA A 121 -6.23 -4.53 4.28
CA ALA A 121 -5.40 -4.02 5.35
C ALA A 121 -4.82 -2.65 5.06
#